data_0d04328fd4897e39238fdfba72b9a046
#
_entry.id   0d04328fd4897e39238fdfba72b9a046
#
_cell.length_a   1.000
_cell.length_b   1.000
_cell.length_c   1.000
_cell.angle_alpha   90.00
_cell.angle_beta   90.00
_cell.angle_gamma   90.00
#
_symmetry.space_group_name_H-M   'P 1'
#
loop_
_entity.id
_entity.type
_entity.pdbx_description
1 polymer ?
#
loop_
_entity_poly.entity_id
_entity_poly.type
_entity_poly.pdbx_seq_one_letter_code
_entity_poly.pdbx_strand_id
1 'polypeptide(L)'
;MKRMLFNATHPEETRVGIVDGQKLIDIDIETAGREARKSNIYMGVVTRIEPSLEACFIDYGEERHGFLPFKEISRSYFAEGVDVRLATIKEAIHEGQELIVQVEKEERGNKGAALTTFISLAGRYLVLMPNNPRAGGVSRRIEGEERQELREAMDRLKLPNGMSTIARTAGIGRTTEELQWDLNYLLKLWEAITDAARPVYEYPTENGHTKLLPEAQINGKKGKRANPAPFLIVEESNLVVRAIRDYFQPEIGEILVDTDDIYEQARQFMAHVMPDMVDRVKRYRDDIPLFTRFQIEQQIETAYSRTVPLPSGGAIVIDHTEALVAIDVNSARATRGADIEETAFKTNCEAADEVARQMRLRDLGGLIVIDFIDMAEAKNQRAVEQRLKDAIRYDRARVQTAKISRFGLMELSRQRLRPSLSEGSHITCPRCNGVGVIRDTESCAIQVLRILQEEAMKEGTGSVRAQVPVDVATFLLNEKRNDITKLEARHRVPIVLVPNTSLETP
;
A
#
# COMPACT_ATOMS: atom_id res chain seq x y z
N MET A 1 -22.67 -17.87 0.91
CA MET A 1 -22.41 -17.69 -0.54
C MET A 1 -21.56 -16.44 -0.71
N LYS A 2 -20.36 -16.62 -1.22
CA LYS A 2 -19.44 -15.49 -1.44
C LYS A 2 -19.87 -14.66 -2.65
N ARG A 3 -19.79 -13.34 -2.53
CA ARG A 3 -20.10 -12.36 -3.59
C ARG A 3 -18.99 -11.30 -3.66
N MET A 4 -18.83 -10.74 -4.83
CA MET A 4 -18.01 -9.55 -5.07
C MET A 4 -18.94 -8.39 -5.42
N LEU A 5 -18.81 -7.26 -4.75
CA LEU A 5 -19.68 -6.10 -4.85
C LEU A 5 -18.86 -4.91 -5.33
N PHE A 6 -19.25 -4.30 -6.44
CA PHE A 6 -18.64 -3.08 -6.98
C PHE A 6 -19.59 -1.91 -6.74
N ASN A 7 -19.15 -0.97 -5.93
CA ASN A 7 -19.86 0.28 -5.68
C ASN A 7 -19.06 1.46 -6.27
N ALA A 8 -19.59 2.02 -7.32
CA ALA A 8 -19.01 3.12 -8.07
C ALA A 8 -20.05 4.22 -8.37
N THR A 9 -21.07 4.33 -7.52
CA THR A 9 -22.13 5.35 -7.63
C THR A 9 -21.57 6.76 -7.54
N HIS A 10 -20.48 6.95 -6.79
CA HIS A 10 -19.76 8.21 -6.64
C HIS A 10 -18.49 8.15 -7.49
N PRO A 11 -18.33 9.05 -8.49
CA PRO A 11 -17.16 9.04 -9.38
C PRO A 11 -15.84 9.35 -8.67
N GLU A 12 -15.91 9.96 -7.49
CA GLU A 12 -14.75 10.29 -6.67
C GLU A 12 -14.15 9.05 -5.97
N GLU A 13 -14.94 7.97 -5.82
CA GLU A 13 -14.51 6.80 -5.07
C GLU A 13 -15.13 5.51 -5.64
N THR A 14 -14.30 4.56 -6.03
CA THR A 14 -14.73 3.21 -6.39
C THR A 14 -14.37 2.24 -5.27
N ARG A 15 -15.34 1.46 -4.81
CA ARG A 15 -15.16 0.49 -3.72
C ARG A 15 -15.49 -0.93 -4.20
N VAL A 16 -14.68 -1.90 -3.81
CA VAL A 16 -14.90 -3.31 -4.09
C VAL A 16 -14.90 -4.10 -2.80
N GLY A 17 -16.06 -4.64 -2.44
CA GLY A 17 -16.22 -5.48 -1.25
C GLY A 17 -16.35 -6.96 -1.60
N ILE A 18 -15.69 -7.84 -0.85
CA ILE A 18 -15.93 -9.28 -0.91
C ILE A 18 -16.68 -9.69 0.36
N VAL A 19 -17.82 -10.32 0.17
CA VAL A 19 -18.68 -10.71 1.28
C VAL A 19 -18.98 -12.22 1.26
N ASP A 20 -19.16 -12.79 2.45
CA ASP A 20 -19.81 -14.09 2.63
C ASP A 20 -21.10 -13.88 3.42
N GLY A 21 -22.23 -14.00 2.70
CA GLY A 21 -23.51 -13.54 3.22
C GLY A 21 -23.51 -12.04 3.49
N GLN A 22 -23.58 -11.65 4.77
CA GLN A 22 -23.52 -10.26 5.25
C GLN A 22 -22.19 -9.93 5.94
N LYS A 23 -21.22 -10.84 5.94
CA LYS A 23 -19.91 -10.61 6.56
C LYS A 23 -18.92 -10.09 5.51
N LEU A 24 -18.37 -8.90 5.73
CA LEU A 24 -17.30 -8.35 4.91
C LEU A 24 -16.00 -9.12 5.17
N ILE A 25 -15.41 -9.69 4.12
CA ILE A 25 -14.17 -10.48 4.17
C ILE A 25 -12.97 -9.64 3.77
N ASP A 26 -13.13 -8.86 2.68
CA ASP A 26 -12.09 -8.01 2.12
C ASP A 26 -12.71 -6.76 1.51
N ILE A 27 -11.96 -5.66 1.46
CA ILE A 27 -12.38 -4.41 0.83
C ILE A 27 -11.20 -3.75 0.13
N ASP A 28 -11.47 -3.17 -1.02
CA ASP A 28 -10.55 -2.33 -1.78
C ASP A 28 -11.23 -1.01 -2.12
N ILE A 29 -10.53 0.10 -1.92
CA ILE A 29 -11.04 1.44 -2.17
C ILE A 29 -10.02 2.20 -3.02
N GLU A 30 -10.47 2.82 -4.08
CA GLU A 30 -9.69 3.67 -4.96
C GLU A 30 -10.37 5.03 -5.09
N THR A 31 -9.64 6.08 -4.75
CA THR A 31 -10.12 7.46 -4.81
C THR A 31 -9.57 8.13 -6.07
N ALA A 32 -10.42 8.78 -6.83
CA ALA A 32 -10.03 9.52 -8.03
C ALA A 32 -8.92 10.54 -7.73
N GLY A 33 -7.87 10.57 -8.54
CA GLY A 33 -6.69 11.41 -8.35
C GLY A 33 -5.69 10.89 -7.30
N ARG A 34 -5.94 9.71 -6.72
CA ARG A 34 -5.03 8.97 -5.85
C ARG A 34 -4.93 7.51 -6.27
N GLU A 35 -4.95 7.29 -7.58
CA GLU A 35 -4.80 5.94 -8.13
C GLU A 35 -3.47 5.34 -7.68
N ALA A 36 -3.50 4.04 -7.41
CA ALA A 36 -2.30 3.31 -7.00
C ALA A 36 -1.30 3.26 -8.15
N ARG A 37 -0.10 3.79 -7.95
CA ARG A 37 0.99 3.79 -8.95
C ARG A 37 1.80 2.50 -8.95
N LYS A 38 1.58 1.64 -7.97
CA LYS A 38 2.27 0.36 -7.89
C LYS A 38 2.03 -0.46 -9.15
N SER A 39 3.09 -1.03 -9.70
CA SER A 39 3.14 -1.76 -10.96
C SER A 39 3.06 -0.92 -12.23
N ASN A 40 2.82 0.39 -12.17
CA ASN A 40 2.95 1.26 -13.33
C ASN A 40 4.36 1.19 -13.90
N ILE A 41 4.45 1.26 -15.23
CA ILE A 41 5.70 1.16 -15.98
C ILE A 41 5.95 2.49 -16.69
N TYR A 42 7.15 3.03 -16.48
CA TYR A 42 7.56 4.32 -17.02
C TYR A 42 8.86 4.18 -17.82
N MET A 43 9.06 5.08 -18.78
CA MET A 43 10.39 5.41 -19.26
C MET A 43 10.96 6.46 -18.32
N GLY A 44 11.98 6.11 -17.55
CA GLY A 44 12.63 7.01 -16.61
C GLY A 44 14.03 7.40 -17.06
N VAL A 45 14.57 8.48 -16.49
CA VAL A 45 15.91 9.00 -16.76
C VAL A 45 16.73 8.99 -15.47
N VAL A 46 17.95 8.48 -15.52
CA VAL A 46 18.89 8.51 -14.38
C VAL A 46 19.30 9.97 -14.15
N THR A 47 18.94 10.53 -13.01
CA THR A 47 19.28 11.94 -12.66
C THR A 47 20.52 12.04 -11.80
N ARG A 48 20.75 11.09 -10.89
CA ARG A 48 21.88 11.07 -9.99
C ARG A 48 22.25 9.65 -9.56
N ILE A 49 23.54 9.38 -9.55
CA ILE A 49 24.08 8.11 -9.05
C ILE A 49 24.70 8.34 -7.68
N GLU A 50 24.29 7.52 -6.70
CA GLU A 50 24.74 7.61 -5.31
C GLU A 50 25.45 6.31 -4.88
N PRO A 51 26.77 6.21 -5.06
CA PRO A 51 27.49 4.97 -4.79
C PRO A 51 27.47 4.56 -3.32
N SER A 52 27.36 5.52 -2.39
CA SER A 52 27.28 5.25 -0.96
C SER A 52 26.04 4.47 -0.57
N LEU A 53 24.98 4.55 -1.39
CA LEU A 53 23.72 3.84 -1.22
C LEU A 53 23.59 2.62 -2.17
N GLU A 54 24.59 2.39 -3.03
CA GLU A 54 24.49 1.42 -4.14
C GLU A 54 23.17 1.58 -4.92
N ALA A 55 22.84 2.82 -5.28
CA ALA A 55 21.55 3.16 -5.90
C ALA A 55 21.67 4.39 -6.80
N CYS A 56 20.66 4.61 -7.63
CA CYS A 56 20.48 5.85 -8.37
C CYS A 56 19.07 6.41 -8.18
N PHE A 57 18.94 7.70 -8.48
CA PHE A 57 17.66 8.38 -8.51
C PHE A 57 17.20 8.54 -9.96
N ILE A 58 15.92 8.27 -10.18
CA ILE A 58 15.27 8.25 -11.49
C ILE A 58 14.19 9.31 -11.51
N ASP A 59 14.27 10.21 -12.50
CA ASP A 59 13.11 11.00 -12.91
C ASP A 59 12.23 10.10 -13.78
N TYR A 60 11.01 9.83 -13.32
CA TYR A 60 10.04 9.00 -14.02
C TYR A 60 8.74 9.76 -14.35
N GLY A 61 8.76 11.10 -14.19
CA GLY A 61 7.66 11.99 -14.55
C GLY A 61 6.73 12.37 -13.40
N GLU A 62 7.08 11.98 -12.17
CA GLU A 62 6.34 12.33 -10.96
C GLU A 62 7.05 13.43 -10.15
N GLU A 63 6.36 14.03 -9.18
CA GLU A 63 6.91 15.14 -8.38
C GLU A 63 8.24 14.79 -7.68
N ARG A 64 8.40 13.54 -7.28
CA ARG A 64 9.60 13.05 -6.57
C ARG A 64 10.31 12.00 -7.40
N HIS A 65 11.63 12.09 -7.43
CA HIS A 65 12.45 11.08 -8.07
C HIS A 65 12.33 9.72 -7.36
N GLY A 66 12.25 8.66 -8.13
CA GLY A 66 12.24 7.29 -7.63
C GLY A 66 13.64 6.81 -7.24
N PHE A 67 13.70 5.89 -6.28
CA PHE A 67 14.90 5.23 -5.81
C PHE A 67 15.06 3.87 -6.49
N LEU A 68 16.17 3.68 -7.21
CA LEU A 68 16.49 2.44 -7.93
C LEU A 68 17.78 1.83 -7.36
N PRO A 69 17.71 0.76 -6.54
CA PRO A 69 18.87 0.04 -6.05
C PRO A 69 19.64 -0.65 -7.18
N PHE A 70 20.96 -0.74 -7.08
CA PHE A 70 21.80 -1.38 -8.10
C PHE A 70 21.40 -2.84 -8.39
N LYS A 71 21.03 -3.58 -7.36
CA LYS A 71 20.54 -4.97 -7.49
C LYS A 71 19.22 -5.11 -8.28
N GLU A 72 18.46 -4.02 -8.42
CA GLU A 72 17.21 -3.96 -9.17
C GLU A 72 17.41 -3.47 -10.62
N ILE A 73 18.66 -3.28 -11.05
CA ILE A 73 19.00 -2.91 -12.43
C ILE A 73 19.32 -4.15 -13.24
N SER A 74 18.58 -4.38 -14.32
CA SER A 74 18.84 -5.48 -15.25
C SER A 74 20.19 -5.29 -15.95
N ARG A 75 20.91 -6.37 -16.14
CA ARG A 75 22.22 -6.39 -16.82
C ARG A 75 22.16 -5.90 -18.26
N SER A 76 20.99 -5.94 -18.89
CA SER A 76 20.78 -5.40 -20.24
C SER A 76 21.03 -3.90 -20.36
N TYR A 77 21.03 -3.17 -19.23
CA TYR A 77 21.29 -1.73 -19.16
C TYR A 77 22.72 -1.38 -18.82
N PHE A 78 23.58 -2.38 -18.53
CA PHE A 78 24.96 -2.12 -18.17
C PHE A 78 25.78 -1.69 -19.40
N ALA A 79 26.74 -0.79 -19.18
CA ALA A 79 27.66 -0.33 -20.21
C ALA A 79 28.44 -1.53 -20.81
N GLU A 80 28.76 -1.43 -22.10
CA GLU A 80 29.50 -2.46 -22.80
C GLU A 80 30.89 -2.69 -22.20
N GLY A 81 31.29 -3.94 -22.05
CA GLY A 81 32.64 -4.32 -21.56
C GLY A 81 32.79 -4.34 -20.03
N VAL A 82 31.74 -4.05 -19.26
CA VAL A 82 31.80 -4.08 -17.79
C VAL A 82 31.66 -5.50 -17.27
N ASP A 83 32.56 -5.93 -16.37
CA ASP A 83 32.44 -7.24 -15.70
C ASP A 83 31.26 -7.21 -14.71
N VAL A 84 30.21 -7.89 -15.08
CA VAL A 84 28.92 -7.96 -14.37
C VAL A 84 29.03 -8.41 -12.90
N ARG A 85 30.12 -9.11 -12.52
CA ARG A 85 30.31 -9.64 -11.16
C ARG A 85 31.02 -8.66 -10.22
N LEU A 86 31.81 -7.74 -10.78
CA LEU A 86 32.67 -6.83 -10.03
C LEU A 86 32.28 -5.38 -10.23
N ALA A 87 31.33 -5.09 -11.14
CA ALA A 87 30.94 -3.73 -11.50
C ALA A 87 30.37 -2.96 -10.31
N THR A 88 30.83 -1.75 -10.18
CA THR A 88 30.19 -0.72 -9.33
C THR A 88 29.04 -0.07 -10.11
N ILE A 89 28.11 0.58 -9.41
CA ILE A 89 26.99 1.26 -10.05
C ILE A 89 27.46 2.37 -11.02
N LYS A 90 28.56 3.06 -10.73
CA LYS A 90 29.14 4.11 -11.60
C LYS A 90 29.75 3.58 -12.89
N GLU A 91 30.22 2.33 -12.88
CA GLU A 91 30.76 1.68 -14.07
C GLU A 91 29.66 1.08 -14.94
N ALA A 92 28.54 0.67 -14.30
CA ALA A 92 27.46 -0.02 -14.95
C ALA A 92 26.50 0.91 -15.69
N ILE A 93 26.20 2.08 -15.13
CA ILE A 93 25.21 3.04 -15.65
C ILE A 93 25.73 4.47 -15.60
N HIS A 94 25.10 5.37 -16.34
CA HIS A 94 25.47 6.81 -16.36
C HIS A 94 24.25 7.73 -16.20
N GLU A 95 24.49 8.94 -15.73
CA GLU A 95 23.46 9.97 -15.63
C GLU A 95 22.96 10.37 -17.03
N GLY A 96 21.66 10.61 -17.15
CA GLY A 96 20.99 10.83 -18.43
C GLY A 96 20.59 9.55 -19.19
N GLN A 97 20.96 8.36 -18.69
CA GLN A 97 20.54 7.09 -19.28
C GLN A 97 19.02 6.86 -19.08
N GLU A 98 18.36 6.42 -20.14
CA GLU A 98 16.95 6.07 -20.12
C GLU A 98 16.77 4.60 -19.77
N LEU A 99 15.83 4.30 -18.87
CA LEU A 99 15.54 2.97 -18.39
C LEU A 99 14.02 2.75 -18.34
N ILE A 100 13.57 1.56 -18.76
CA ILE A 100 12.20 1.13 -18.44
C ILE A 100 12.19 0.72 -16.98
N VAL A 101 11.38 1.40 -16.17
CA VAL A 101 11.25 1.17 -14.73
C VAL A 101 9.82 0.88 -14.34
N GLN A 102 9.65 0.02 -13.36
CA GLN A 102 8.36 -0.31 -12.75
C GLN A 102 8.36 0.11 -11.29
N VAL A 103 7.25 0.66 -10.82
CA VAL A 103 7.05 0.99 -9.41
C VAL A 103 6.84 -0.29 -8.60
N GLU A 104 7.81 -0.63 -7.75
CA GLU A 104 7.70 -1.77 -6.82
C GLU A 104 6.97 -1.38 -5.54
N LYS A 105 7.29 -0.19 -5.00
CA LYS A 105 6.67 0.38 -3.80
C LYS A 105 6.40 1.85 -4.01
N GLU A 106 5.22 2.27 -3.62
CA GLU A 106 4.80 3.67 -3.68
C GLU A 106 5.57 4.56 -2.70
N GLU A 107 5.47 5.84 -2.93
CA GLU A 107 6.01 6.87 -2.04
C GLU A 107 5.40 6.75 -0.64
N ARG A 108 6.21 6.99 0.38
CA ARG A 108 5.75 6.97 1.77
C ARG A 108 6.45 8.03 2.60
N GLY A 109 5.68 8.94 3.17
CA GLY A 109 6.21 10.06 3.94
C GLY A 109 7.24 10.84 3.12
N ASN A 110 8.48 10.91 3.58
CA ASN A 110 9.58 11.61 2.90
C ASN A 110 10.36 10.72 1.91
N LYS A 111 9.99 9.44 1.74
CA LYS A 111 10.69 8.51 0.85
C LYS A 111 10.02 8.48 -0.52
N GLY A 112 10.80 8.63 -1.59
CA GLY A 112 10.35 8.44 -2.96
C GLY A 112 9.98 6.98 -3.25
N ALA A 113 9.31 6.74 -4.39
CA ALA A 113 8.95 5.41 -4.84
C ALA A 113 10.18 4.51 -5.02
N ALA A 114 10.06 3.24 -4.65
CA ALA A 114 11.07 2.24 -4.99
C ALA A 114 10.80 1.67 -6.37
N LEU A 115 11.80 1.74 -7.23
CA LEU A 115 11.73 1.30 -8.62
C LEU A 115 12.54 0.02 -8.84
N THR A 116 12.18 -0.71 -9.89
CA THR A 116 12.93 -1.86 -10.42
C THR A 116 12.93 -1.82 -11.94
N THR A 117 14.00 -2.30 -12.56
CA THR A 117 14.02 -2.54 -14.01
C THR A 117 13.62 -3.98 -14.35
N PHE A 118 13.47 -4.86 -13.35
CA PHE A 118 12.94 -6.21 -13.54
C PHE A 118 11.43 -6.16 -13.64
N ILE A 119 10.94 -5.95 -14.86
CA ILE A 119 9.51 -5.83 -15.13
C ILE A 119 8.79 -7.13 -14.80
N SER A 120 7.64 -7.00 -14.13
CA SER A 120 6.74 -8.10 -13.82
C SER A 120 5.33 -7.78 -14.30
N LEU A 121 4.80 -8.57 -15.22
CA LEU A 121 3.47 -8.41 -15.78
C LEU A 121 2.54 -9.45 -15.20
N ALA A 122 1.53 -8.99 -14.46
CA ALA A 122 0.60 -9.85 -13.76
C ALA A 122 -0.59 -10.23 -14.65
N GLY A 123 -0.65 -11.50 -15.05
CA GLY A 123 -1.83 -12.12 -15.63
C GLY A 123 -2.77 -12.67 -14.57
N ARG A 124 -3.79 -13.41 -15.01
CA ARG A 124 -4.71 -14.09 -14.12
C ARG A 124 -4.05 -15.28 -13.42
N TYR A 125 -3.39 -16.13 -14.18
CA TYR A 125 -2.79 -17.39 -13.73
C TYR A 125 -1.28 -17.32 -13.58
N LEU A 126 -0.64 -16.47 -14.37
CA LEU A 126 0.81 -16.34 -14.44
C LEU A 126 1.25 -14.91 -14.14
N VAL A 127 2.50 -14.76 -13.72
CA VAL A 127 3.24 -13.50 -13.75
C VAL A 127 4.41 -13.68 -14.70
N LEU A 128 4.50 -12.89 -15.76
CA LEU A 128 5.62 -12.90 -16.70
C LEU A 128 6.70 -11.93 -16.24
N MET A 129 7.95 -12.42 -16.21
CA MET A 129 9.16 -11.61 -15.99
C MET A 129 10.02 -11.65 -17.24
N PRO A 130 9.84 -10.70 -18.17
CA PRO A 130 10.42 -10.78 -19.51
C PRO A 130 11.92 -10.55 -19.55
N ASN A 131 12.50 -9.93 -18.53
CA ASN A 131 13.92 -9.60 -18.44
C ASN A 131 14.63 -10.19 -17.21
N ASN A 132 14.01 -11.19 -16.55
CA ASN A 132 14.57 -11.89 -15.40
C ASN A 132 14.45 -13.42 -15.53
N PRO A 133 15.38 -14.10 -16.21
CA PRO A 133 15.27 -15.52 -16.51
C PRO A 133 15.39 -16.44 -15.28
N ARG A 134 15.82 -15.91 -14.12
CA ARG A 134 16.10 -16.71 -12.92
C ARG A 134 14.98 -16.68 -11.89
N ALA A 135 13.94 -15.89 -12.10
CA ALA A 135 12.89 -15.65 -11.10
C ALA A 135 11.69 -16.62 -11.23
N GLY A 136 11.69 -17.53 -12.19
CA GLY A 136 10.56 -18.42 -12.48
C GLY A 136 10.26 -19.46 -11.41
N GLY A 137 9.04 -19.97 -11.43
CA GLY A 137 8.61 -21.06 -10.54
C GLY A 137 7.12 -21.08 -10.25
N VAL A 138 6.76 -21.72 -9.16
CA VAL A 138 5.38 -21.81 -8.64
C VAL A 138 5.28 -21.02 -7.35
N SER A 139 4.17 -20.30 -7.14
CA SER A 139 3.89 -19.55 -5.91
C SER A 139 4.25 -20.36 -4.66
N ARG A 140 4.90 -19.71 -3.69
CA ARG A 140 5.31 -20.36 -2.42
C ARG A 140 4.13 -20.76 -1.53
N ARG A 141 2.92 -20.37 -1.89
CA ARG A 141 1.68 -20.71 -1.20
C ARG A 141 1.10 -22.05 -1.63
N ILE A 142 1.55 -22.57 -2.76
CA ILE A 142 1.08 -23.85 -3.29
C ILE A 142 2.04 -24.91 -2.77
N GLU A 143 1.51 -25.93 -2.16
CA GLU A 143 2.25 -27.03 -1.54
C GLU A 143 1.72 -28.38 -2.03
N GLY A 144 2.47 -29.45 -1.76
CA GLY A 144 2.06 -30.82 -2.03
C GLY A 144 1.93 -31.15 -3.53
N GLU A 145 0.92 -31.95 -3.82
CA GLU A 145 0.64 -32.51 -5.15
C GLU A 145 0.25 -31.44 -6.17
N GLU A 146 -0.57 -30.48 -5.77
CA GLU A 146 -0.99 -29.36 -6.61
C GLU A 146 0.21 -28.54 -7.13
N ARG A 147 1.26 -28.41 -6.32
CA ARG A 147 2.49 -27.72 -6.71
C ARG A 147 3.24 -28.48 -7.81
N GLN A 148 3.27 -29.80 -7.68
CA GLN A 148 3.93 -30.67 -8.65
C GLN A 148 3.20 -30.63 -10.00
N GLU A 149 1.89 -30.83 -10.00
CA GLU A 149 1.04 -30.79 -11.18
C GLU A 149 1.15 -29.45 -11.93
N LEU A 150 1.08 -28.35 -11.19
CA LEU A 150 1.19 -27.02 -11.79
C LEU A 150 2.59 -26.77 -12.37
N ARG A 151 3.64 -27.30 -11.75
CA ARG A 151 5.00 -27.23 -12.27
C ARG A 151 5.14 -27.98 -13.58
N GLU A 152 4.59 -29.19 -13.67
CA GLU A 152 4.59 -29.99 -14.90
C GLU A 152 3.82 -29.30 -16.03
N ALA A 153 2.70 -28.65 -15.71
CA ALA A 153 1.95 -27.85 -16.69
C ALA A 153 2.76 -26.64 -17.17
N MET A 154 3.50 -25.95 -16.28
CA MET A 154 4.37 -24.83 -16.64
C MET A 154 5.56 -25.25 -17.50
N ASP A 155 6.16 -26.41 -17.26
CA ASP A 155 7.30 -26.90 -18.04
C ASP A 155 6.94 -27.19 -19.52
N ARG A 156 5.63 -27.31 -19.83
CA ARG A 156 5.11 -27.49 -21.20
C ARG A 156 4.81 -26.16 -21.90
N LEU A 157 4.90 -25.02 -21.21
CA LEU A 157 4.63 -23.72 -21.80
C LEU A 157 5.70 -23.31 -22.80
N LYS A 158 5.27 -22.67 -23.89
CA LYS A 158 6.17 -22.10 -24.91
C LYS A 158 6.62 -20.69 -24.45
N LEU A 159 7.66 -20.66 -23.63
CA LEU A 159 8.24 -19.42 -23.12
C LEU A 159 9.47 -19.02 -23.93
N PRO A 160 9.60 -17.77 -24.42
CA PRO A 160 10.81 -17.29 -25.09
C PRO A 160 12.05 -17.34 -24.19
N ASN A 161 13.22 -17.57 -24.79
CA ASN A 161 14.49 -17.59 -24.08
C ASN A 161 14.76 -16.23 -23.39
N GLY A 162 15.31 -16.27 -22.18
CA GLY A 162 15.62 -15.08 -21.39
C GLY A 162 14.47 -14.56 -20.53
N MET A 163 13.28 -15.16 -20.62
CA MET A 163 12.11 -14.85 -19.82
C MET A 163 11.86 -15.90 -18.76
N SER A 164 11.09 -15.54 -17.73
CA SER A 164 10.60 -16.49 -16.74
C SER A 164 9.16 -16.19 -16.33
N THR A 165 8.48 -17.19 -15.78
CA THR A 165 7.10 -17.06 -15.30
C THR A 165 6.97 -17.63 -13.89
N ILE A 166 6.05 -17.02 -13.10
CA ILE A 166 5.63 -17.57 -11.81
C ILE A 166 4.14 -17.93 -11.93
N ALA A 167 3.80 -19.19 -11.62
CA ALA A 167 2.41 -19.57 -11.49
C ALA A 167 1.80 -19.05 -10.19
N ARG A 168 0.63 -18.42 -10.31
CA ARG A 168 -0.16 -17.91 -9.20
C ARG A 168 -1.05 -19.02 -8.63
N THR A 169 -1.59 -18.81 -7.44
CA THR A 169 -2.54 -19.74 -6.81
C THR A 169 -3.80 -19.97 -7.66
N ALA A 170 -4.20 -18.98 -8.45
CA ALA A 170 -5.32 -19.08 -9.38
C ALA A 170 -5.08 -20.09 -10.54
N GLY A 171 -3.81 -20.46 -10.78
CA GLY A 171 -3.42 -21.44 -11.81
C GLY A 171 -3.58 -22.91 -11.37
N ILE A 172 -3.91 -23.18 -10.10
CA ILE A 172 -4.16 -24.55 -9.62
C ILE A 172 -5.31 -25.17 -10.41
N GLY A 173 -5.12 -26.39 -10.90
CA GLY A 173 -6.11 -27.13 -11.67
C GLY A 173 -6.41 -26.58 -13.07
N ARG A 174 -5.58 -25.66 -13.59
CA ARG A 174 -5.72 -25.14 -14.96
C ARG A 174 -4.95 -25.99 -15.96
N THR A 175 -5.51 -26.08 -17.16
CA THR A 175 -4.85 -26.80 -18.25
C THR A 175 -3.66 -26.03 -18.81
N THR A 176 -2.75 -26.73 -19.49
CA THR A 176 -1.61 -26.09 -20.16
C THR A 176 -2.06 -25.06 -21.21
N GLU A 177 -3.19 -25.32 -21.90
CA GLU A 177 -3.77 -24.42 -22.89
C GLU A 177 -4.25 -23.11 -22.26
N GLU A 178 -4.94 -23.17 -21.11
CA GLU A 178 -5.39 -21.98 -20.37
C GLU A 178 -4.20 -21.14 -19.89
N LEU A 179 -3.17 -21.79 -19.36
CA LEU A 179 -1.93 -21.13 -18.94
C LEU A 179 -1.18 -20.52 -20.14
N GLN A 180 -1.11 -21.22 -21.28
CA GLN A 180 -0.48 -20.70 -22.50
C GLN A 180 -1.23 -19.50 -23.07
N TRP A 181 -2.56 -19.47 -22.95
CA TRP A 181 -3.35 -18.35 -23.40
C TRP A 181 -3.06 -17.09 -22.55
N ASP A 182 -3.00 -17.22 -21.22
CA ASP A 182 -2.61 -16.12 -20.31
C ASP A 182 -1.18 -15.64 -20.61
N LEU A 183 -0.25 -16.58 -20.86
CA LEU A 183 1.12 -16.26 -21.26
C LEU A 183 1.18 -15.48 -22.59
N ASN A 184 0.43 -15.90 -23.61
CA ASN A 184 0.41 -15.22 -24.90
C ASN A 184 -0.10 -13.78 -24.80
N TYR A 185 -1.09 -13.53 -23.93
CA TYR A 185 -1.55 -12.18 -23.62
C TYR A 185 -0.42 -11.34 -23.03
N LEU A 186 0.29 -11.87 -22.03
CA LEU A 186 1.38 -11.17 -21.35
C LEU A 186 2.57 -10.91 -22.30
N LEU A 187 2.86 -11.82 -23.23
CA LEU A 187 3.89 -11.62 -24.25
C LEU A 187 3.54 -10.48 -25.21
N LYS A 188 2.28 -10.39 -25.67
CA LYS A 188 1.81 -9.27 -26.49
C LYS A 188 1.88 -7.94 -25.73
N LEU A 189 1.52 -7.95 -24.44
CA LEU A 189 1.63 -6.74 -23.60
C LEU A 189 3.09 -6.29 -23.48
N TRP A 190 4.02 -7.24 -23.27
CA TRP A 190 5.46 -6.93 -23.23
C TRP A 190 5.97 -6.35 -24.56
N GLU A 191 5.55 -6.90 -25.68
CA GLU A 191 5.87 -6.37 -27.01
C GLU A 191 5.40 -4.93 -27.16
N ALA A 192 4.14 -4.65 -26.78
CA ALA A 192 3.59 -3.28 -26.81
C ALA A 192 4.37 -2.31 -25.90
N ILE A 193 4.80 -2.75 -24.70
CA ILE A 193 5.62 -1.95 -23.79
C ILE A 193 6.98 -1.60 -24.43
N THR A 194 7.65 -2.60 -24.99
CA THR A 194 8.96 -2.38 -25.60
C THR A 194 8.86 -1.50 -26.87
N ASP A 195 7.80 -1.63 -27.63
CA ASP A 195 7.56 -0.79 -28.80
C ASP A 195 7.25 0.66 -28.42
N ALA A 196 6.43 0.89 -27.37
CA ALA A 196 6.16 2.21 -26.83
C ALA A 196 7.40 2.91 -26.24
N ALA A 197 8.32 2.11 -25.69
CA ALA A 197 9.57 2.60 -25.12
C ALA A 197 10.59 3.03 -26.18
N ARG A 198 10.47 2.58 -27.43
CA ARG A 198 11.42 2.93 -28.50
C ARG A 198 11.38 4.42 -28.82
N PRO A 199 12.54 5.05 -29.09
CA PRO A 199 12.59 6.42 -29.55
C PRO A 199 11.84 6.60 -30.87
N VAL A 200 10.94 7.56 -30.91
CA VAL A 200 10.17 7.95 -32.11
C VAL A 200 10.49 9.40 -32.44
N TYR A 201 10.68 9.68 -33.73
CA TYR A 201 11.09 11.00 -34.22
C TYR A 201 10.07 11.58 -35.17
N GLU A 202 9.87 12.90 -35.09
CA GLU A 202 8.99 13.69 -35.97
C GLU A 202 9.77 14.13 -37.19
N TYR A 203 9.21 13.85 -38.34
CA TYR A 203 9.73 14.31 -39.64
C TYR A 203 8.66 15.08 -40.42
N PRO A 204 8.93 16.29 -40.86
CA PRO A 204 8.04 16.98 -41.77
C PRO A 204 8.04 16.26 -43.15
N THR A 205 6.85 15.98 -43.67
CA THR A 205 6.66 15.47 -45.01
C THR A 205 6.53 16.63 -46.01
N GLU A 206 6.79 16.36 -47.28
CA GLU A 206 6.70 17.35 -48.37
C GLU A 206 5.31 18.01 -48.48
N ASN A 207 4.28 17.37 -47.94
CA ASN A 207 2.90 17.85 -47.92
C ASN A 207 2.54 18.64 -46.66
N GLY A 208 3.50 19.03 -45.83
CA GLY A 208 3.28 19.80 -44.61
C GLY A 208 2.73 18.97 -43.39
N HIS A 209 2.57 17.66 -43.53
CA HIS A 209 2.19 16.77 -42.44
C HIS A 209 3.43 16.23 -41.72
N THR A 210 3.31 15.99 -40.42
CA THR A 210 4.36 15.35 -39.62
C THR A 210 4.19 13.84 -39.66
N LYS A 211 5.26 13.10 -39.98
CA LYS A 211 5.29 11.64 -39.92
C LYS A 211 6.15 11.19 -38.74
N LEU A 212 5.66 10.26 -37.95
CA LEU A 212 6.40 9.62 -36.88
C LEU A 212 7.16 8.41 -37.42
N LEU A 213 8.47 8.37 -37.22
CA LEU A 213 9.33 7.26 -37.65
C LEU A 213 10.19 6.77 -36.48
N PRO A 214 10.36 5.44 -36.29
CA PRO A 214 11.30 4.88 -35.35
C PRO A 214 12.75 5.14 -35.80
N GLU A 215 13.69 5.15 -34.84
CA GLU A 215 15.11 5.44 -35.06
C GLU A 215 15.73 4.60 -36.19
N ALA A 216 15.38 3.33 -36.31
CA ALA A 216 15.86 2.43 -37.35
C ALA A 216 15.51 2.86 -38.79
N GLN A 217 14.57 3.78 -39.00
CA GLN A 217 14.13 4.27 -40.30
C GLN A 217 14.67 5.68 -40.67
N ILE A 218 15.57 6.23 -39.82
CA ILE A 218 15.98 7.63 -39.90
C ILE A 218 17.07 7.92 -40.93
N ASN A 219 17.78 6.94 -41.46
CA ASN A 219 18.80 7.14 -42.52
C ASN A 219 19.63 8.43 -42.40
N GLY A 220 20.06 8.78 -41.16
CA GLY A 220 20.89 9.97 -40.87
C GLY A 220 20.20 11.34 -40.90
N LYS A 221 18.87 11.42 -41.05
CA LYS A 221 18.12 12.70 -40.97
C LYS A 221 17.90 13.06 -39.46
N LYS A 222 18.15 14.34 -39.11
CA LYS A 222 17.86 14.87 -37.77
C LYS A 222 16.34 15.18 -37.67
N GLY A 223 15.59 14.34 -36.95
CA GLY A 223 14.22 14.65 -36.51
C GLY A 223 14.19 15.13 -35.06
N LYS A 224 13.10 15.77 -34.68
CA LYS A 224 12.84 16.05 -33.23
C LYS A 224 12.26 14.82 -32.61
N ARG A 225 12.77 14.38 -31.47
CA ARG A 225 12.21 13.23 -30.74
C ARG A 225 10.81 13.55 -30.25
N ALA A 226 9.85 12.68 -30.58
CA ALA A 226 8.43 12.85 -30.28
C ALA A 226 8.09 12.37 -28.85
N ASN A 227 8.83 11.37 -28.33
CA ASN A 227 8.62 10.76 -27.01
C ASN A 227 9.86 10.86 -26.12
N PRO A 228 10.31 12.08 -25.74
CA PRO A 228 11.43 12.22 -24.80
C PRO A 228 11.00 11.70 -23.41
N ALA A 229 11.91 10.94 -22.76
CA ALA A 229 11.70 10.55 -21.38
C ALA A 229 11.81 11.77 -20.42
N PRO A 230 11.12 11.79 -19.26
CA PRO A 230 10.31 10.69 -18.72
C PRO A 230 8.86 10.70 -19.22
N PHE A 231 8.23 9.51 -19.30
CA PHE A 231 6.80 9.35 -19.58
C PHE A 231 6.24 8.01 -19.09
N LEU A 232 4.92 7.96 -18.83
CA LEU A 232 4.20 6.74 -18.49
C LEU A 232 4.02 5.86 -19.73
N ILE A 233 4.43 4.58 -19.66
CA ILE A 233 4.25 3.60 -20.74
C ILE A 233 2.97 2.79 -20.52
N VAL A 234 2.80 2.24 -19.32
CA VAL A 234 1.64 1.44 -18.94
C VAL A 234 1.19 1.82 -17.55
N GLU A 235 -0.08 2.15 -17.46
CA GLU A 235 -0.78 2.25 -16.20
C GLU A 235 -1.31 0.88 -15.80
N GLU A 236 -1.18 0.50 -14.53
CA GLU A 236 -1.78 -0.73 -14.00
C GLU A 236 -3.30 -0.66 -14.19
N SER A 237 -3.91 -1.80 -14.43
CA SER A 237 -5.36 -1.89 -14.62
C SER A 237 -6.12 -1.21 -13.48
N ASN A 238 -7.23 -0.56 -13.81
CA ASN A 238 -8.12 0.05 -12.84
C ASN A 238 -8.60 -0.96 -11.77
N LEU A 239 -9.13 -0.46 -10.68
CA LEU A 239 -9.57 -1.28 -9.54
C LEU A 239 -10.48 -2.44 -9.95
N VAL A 240 -11.36 -2.24 -10.92
CA VAL A 240 -12.34 -3.24 -11.37
C VAL A 240 -11.64 -4.47 -11.96
N VAL A 241 -10.78 -4.25 -12.95
CA VAL A 241 -10.01 -5.31 -13.61
C VAL A 241 -9.06 -5.99 -12.62
N ARG A 242 -8.37 -5.19 -11.81
CA ARG A 242 -7.44 -5.66 -10.79
C ARG A 242 -8.15 -6.51 -9.73
N ALA A 243 -9.32 -6.08 -9.26
CA ALA A 243 -10.09 -6.83 -8.28
C ALA A 243 -10.58 -8.18 -8.84
N ILE A 244 -11.13 -8.22 -10.05
CA ILE A 244 -11.54 -9.48 -10.67
C ILE A 244 -10.32 -10.38 -10.87
N ARG A 245 -9.21 -9.86 -11.41
CA ARG A 245 -7.99 -10.61 -11.63
C ARG A 245 -7.43 -11.25 -10.36
N ASP A 246 -7.46 -10.52 -9.23
CA ASP A 246 -6.76 -10.92 -8.02
C ASP A 246 -7.66 -11.61 -6.99
N TYR A 247 -8.95 -11.26 -6.92
CA TYR A 247 -9.88 -11.77 -5.90
C TYR A 247 -10.88 -12.79 -6.41
N PHE A 248 -11.24 -12.75 -7.70
CA PHE A 248 -12.25 -13.67 -8.18
C PHE A 248 -11.77 -15.12 -8.06
N GLN A 249 -12.57 -15.95 -7.42
CA GLN A 249 -12.38 -17.39 -7.24
C GLN A 249 -13.64 -18.12 -7.67
N PRO A 250 -13.59 -19.41 -8.06
CA PRO A 250 -14.75 -20.19 -8.45
C PRO A 250 -15.85 -20.25 -7.39
N GLU A 251 -15.50 -20.06 -6.11
CA GLU A 251 -16.44 -20.01 -4.97
C GLU A 251 -17.29 -18.73 -4.94
N ILE A 252 -16.89 -17.68 -5.67
CA ILE A 252 -17.66 -16.45 -5.80
C ILE A 252 -18.81 -16.71 -6.77
N GLY A 253 -20.03 -16.77 -6.22
CA GLY A 253 -21.22 -17.09 -7.00
C GLY A 253 -21.69 -15.94 -7.90
N GLU A 254 -21.52 -14.70 -7.46
CA GLU A 254 -21.99 -13.51 -8.17
C GLU A 254 -21.03 -12.34 -8.01
N ILE A 255 -20.93 -11.53 -9.08
CA ILE A 255 -20.29 -10.21 -9.10
C ILE A 255 -21.42 -9.21 -9.36
N LEU A 256 -21.72 -8.35 -8.39
CA LEU A 256 -22.76 -7.33 -8.49
C LEU A 256 -22.13 -5.96 -8.69
N VAL A 257 -22.63 -5.22 -9.67
CA VAL A 257 -22.10 -3.91 -10.06
C VAL A 257 -23.23 -2.89 -10.12
N ASP A 258 -23.07 -1.75 -9.48
CA ASP A 258 -24.11 -0.72 -9.33
C ASP A 258 -24.10 0.38 -10.42
N THR A 259 -23.13 0.40 -11.33
CA THR A 259 -23.06 1.34 -12.47
C THR A 259 -22.93 0.60 -13.80
N ASP A 260 -23.40 1.21 -14.89
CA ASP A 260 -23.40 0.55 -16.20
C ASP A 260 -21.99 0.48 -16.79
N ASP A 261 -21.19 1.55 -16.65
CA ASP A 261 -19.83 1.62 -17.19
C ASP A 261 -18.90 0.57 -16.58
N ILE A 262 -18.96 0.42 -15.25
CA ILE A 262 -18.16 -0.58 -14.53
C ILE A 262 -18.68 -2.00 -14.82
N TYR A 263 -19.99 -2.17 -15.01
CA TYR A 263 -20.56 -3.45 -15.40
C TYR A 263 -20.05 -3.90 -16.76
N GLU A 264 -20.04 -3.01 -17.77
CA GLU A 264 -19.50 -3.34 -19.08
C GLU A 264 -18.01 -3.65 -19.06
N GLN A 265 -17.21 -2.89 -18.31
CA GLN A 265 -15.78 -3.18 -18.12
C GLN A 265 -15.55 -4.55 -17.47
N ALA A 266 -16.27 -4.84 -16.39
CA ALA A 266 -16.18 -6.13 -15.69
C ALA A 266 -16.59 -7.29 -16.61
N ARG A 267 -17.66 -7.13 -17.38
CA ARG A 267 -18.16 -8.13 -18.31
C ARG A 267 -17.19 -8.38 -19.46
N GLN A 268 -16.65 -7.32 -20.07
CA GLN A 268 -15.67 -7.43 -21.14
C GLN A 268 -14.40 -8.14 -20.67
N PHE A 269 -13.89 -7.76 -19.49
CA PHE A 269 -12.73 -8.43 -18.89
C PHE A 269 -13.00 -9.90 -18.61
N MET A 270 -14.15 -10.23 -18.01
CA MET A 270 -14.54 -11.62 -17.73
C MET A 270 -14.73 -12.44 -19.01
N ALA A 271 -15.36 -11.86 -20.04
CA ALA A 271 -15.52 -12.52 -21.34
C ALA A 271 -14.18 -12.86 -22.00
N HIS A 272 -13.16 -12.02 -21.74
CA HIS A 272 -11.82 -12.22 -22.28
C HIS A 272 -11.01 -13.25 -21.47
N VAL A 273 -11.09 -13.20 -20.12
CA VAL A 273 -10.23 -14.00 -19.23
C VAL A 273 -10.90 -15.29 -18.77
N MET A 274 -12.22 -15.28 -18.57
CA MET A 274 -13.02 -16.40 -18.04
C MET A 274 -14.39 -16.48 -18.72
N PRO A 275 -14.45 -16.83 -20.01
CA PRO A 275 -15.71 -16.81 -20.79
C PRO A 275 -16.84 -17.62 -20.14
N ASP A 276 -16.53 -18.77 -19.55
CA ASP A 276 -17.52 -19.67 -18.91
C ASP A 276 -18.16 -19.08 -17.64
N MET A 277 -17.63 -17.97 -17.13
CA MET A 277 -18.08 -17.35 -15.88
C MET A 277 -18.65 -15.94 -16.07
N VAL A 278 -18.80 -15.47 -17.29
CA VAL A 278 -19.32 -14.12 -17.62
C VAL A 278 -20.70 -13.90 -17.02
N ASP A 279 -21.56 -14.92 -17.00
CA ASP A 279 -22.92 -14.85 -16.48
C ASP A 279 -23.00 -14.57 -14.97
N ARG A 280 -21.88 -14.69 -14.25
CA ARG A 280 -21.80 -14.31 -12.84
C ARG A 280 -21.74 -12.81 -12.63
N VAL A 281 -21.39 -12.02 -13.66
CA VAL A 281 -21.41 -10.55 -13.62
C VAL A 281 -22.84 -10.10 -13.83
N LYS A 282 -23.41 -9.45 -12.82
CA LYS A 282 -24.79 -8.98 -12.83
C LYS A 282 -24.86 -7.50 -12.52
N ARG A 283 -25.71 -6.80 -13.26
CA ARG A 283 -26.05 -5.40 -13.01
C ARG A 283 -27.01 -5.33 -11.83
N TYR A 284 -26.63 -4.61 -10.78
CA TYR A 284 -27.49 -4.32 -9.64
C TYR A 284 -28.39 -3.11 -9.95
N ARG A 285 -29.71 -3.26 -9.76
CA ARG A 285 -30.73 -2.24 -10.10
C ARG A 285 -31.78 -2.05 -9.01
N ASP A 286 -31.49 -2.49 -7.79
CA ASP A 286 -32.38 -2.28 -6.65
C ASP A 286 -32.32 -0.82 -6.16
N ASP A 287 -33.40 -0.30 -5.58
CA ASP A 287 -33.47 1.07 -5.01
C ASP A 287 -32.62 1.21 -3.74
N ILE A 288 -32.34 0.09 -3.06
CA ILE A 288 -31.48 0.08 -1.86
C ILE A 288 -30.02 0.09 -2.31
N PRO A 289 -29.18 1.02 -1.82
CA PRO A 289 -27.75 1.05 -2.15
C PRO A 289 -27.09 -0.31 -1.91
N LEU A 290 -26.19 -0.71 -2.82
CA LEU A 290 -25.60 -2.06 -2.86
C LEU A 290 -24.98 -2.47 -1.52
N PHE A 291 -24.14 -1.64 -0.92
CA PHE A 291 -23.45 -1.96 0.34
C PHE A 291 -24.42 -1.97 1.54
N THR A 292 -25.46 -1.14 1.51
CA THR A 292 -26.54 -1.15 2.50
C THR A 292 -27.34 -2.44 2.45
N ARG A 293 -27.64 -2.95 1.24
CA ARG A 293 -28.32 -4.22 1.04
C ARG A 293 -27.62 -5.40 1.70
N PHE A 294 -26.27 -5.38 1.69
CA PHE A 294 -25.44 -6.43 2.29
C PHE A 294 -25.00 -6.11 3.71
N GLN A 295 -25.42 -4.98 4.29
CA GLN A 295 -25.15 -4.55 5.67
C GLN A 295 -23.64 -4.44 5.97
N ILE A 296 -22.86 -3.96 5.00
CA ILE A 296 -21.40 -3.88 5.12
C ILE A 296 -20.87 -2.47 5.38
N GLU A 297 -21.68 -1.41 5.22
CA GLU A 297 -21.24 -0.02 5.49
C GLU A 297 -20.72 0.13 6.93
N GLN A 298 -21.46 -0.37 7.93
CA GLN A 298 -21.03 -0.31 9.33
C GLN A 298 -19.72 -1.10 9.59
N GLN A 299 -19.48 -2.17 8.83
CA GLN A 299 -18.26 -2.96 8.95
C GLN A 299 -17.06 -2.24 8.33
N ILE A 300 -17.31 -1.43 7.27
CA ILE A 300 -16.30 -0.55 6.66
C ILE A 300 -15.94 0.57 7.65
N GLU A 301 -16.93 1.24 8.25
CA GLU A 301 -16.69 2.25 9.27
C GLU A 301 -15.91 1.67 10.47
N THR A 302 -16.23 0.45 10.89
CA THR A 302 -15.49 -0.25 11.94
C THR A 302 -14.01 -0.46 11.58
N ALA A 303 -13.71 -0.64 10.27
CA ALA A 303 -12.33 -0.76 9.82
C ALA A 303 -11.53 0.55 9.89
N TYR A 304 -12.18 1.70 10.03
CA TYR A 304 -11.54 2.98 10.33
C TYR A 304 -11.43 3.25 11.83
N SER A 305 -12.25 2.60 12.64
CA SER A 305 -12.27 2.78 14.11
C SER A 305 -11.04 2.19 14.78
N ARG A 306 -10.53 2.87 15.81
CA ARG A 306 -9.46 2.35 16.68
C ARG A 306 -9.90 1.08 17.40
N THR A 307 -11.15 1.03 17.89
CA THR A 307 -11.71 -0.07 18.68
C THR A 307 -12.68 -0.90 17.85
N VAL A 308 -12.52 -2.21 17.86
CA VAL A 308 -13.38 -3.17 17.16
C VAL A 308 -14.06 -4.08 18.18
N PRO A 309 -15.40 -4.11 18.24
CA PRO A 309 -16.12 -4.96 19.18
C PRO A 309 -16.05 -6.43 18.76
N LEU A 310 -16.00 -7.30 19.79
CA LEU A 310 -16.05 -8.76 19.63
C LEU A 310 -17.45 -9.30 19.98
N PRO A 311 -17.88 -10.45 19.40
CA PRO A 311 -19.21 -11.02 19.63
C PRO A 311 -19.56 -11.31 21.09
N SER A 312 -18.59 -11.70 21.91
CA SER A 312 -18.77 -11.97 23.35
C SER A 312 -18.96 -10.70 24.19
N GLY A 313 -18.73 -9.51 23.63
CA GLY A 313 -18.74 -8.23 24.34
C GLY A 313 -17.35 -7.73 24.73
N GLY A 314 -16.29 -8.44 24.33
CA GLY A 314 -14.91 -7.95 24.36
C GLY A 314 -14.63 -6.98 23.22
N ALA A 315 -13.40 -6.50 23.13
CA ALA A 315 -12.95 -5.62 22.04
C ALA A 315 -11.45 -5.81 21.76
N ILE A 316 -11.05 -5.53 20.52
CA ILE A 316 -9.66 -5.32 20.17
C ILE A 316 -9.41 -3.84 19.91
N VAL A 317 -8.26 -3.33 20.30
CA VAL A 317 -7.81 -1.96 20.10
C VAL A 317 -6.59 -2.00 19.20
N ILE A 318 -6.62 -1.28 18.07
CA ILE A 318 -5.57 -1.30 17.06
C ILE A 318 -4.91 0.07 17.00
N ASP A 319 -3.63 0.12 17.36
CA ASP A 319 -2.83 1.33 17.40
C ASP A 319 -1.65 1.25 16.42
N HIS A 320 -1.51 2.27 15.60
CA HIS A 320 -0.39 2.43 14.70
C HIS A 320 0.73 3.20 15.41
N THR A 321 1.94 2.63 15.39
CA THR A 321 3.16 3.36 15.77
C THR A 321 4.02 3.58 14.52
N GLU A 322 5.11 4.32 14.64
CA GLU A 322 6.05 4.52 13.53
C GLU A 322 6.64 3.20 13.00
N ALA A 323 6.92 2.24 13.89
CA ALA A 323 7.64 1.02 13.57
C ALA A 323 6.75 -0.21 13.39
N LEU A 324 5.63 -0.29 14.09
CA LEU A 324 4.77 -1.48 14.14
C LEU A 324 3.31 -1.13 14.43
N VAL A 325 2.44 -2.13 14.31
CA VAL A 325 1.05 -2.03 14.73
C VAL A 325 0.90 -2.84 16.03
N ALA A 326 0.37 -2.22 17.08
CA ALA A 326 0.04 -2.88 18.34
C ALA A 326 -1.46 -3.18 18.38
N ILE A 327 -1.82 -4.38 18.82
CA ILE A 327 -3.21 -4.81 18.98
C ILE A 327 -3.39 -5.32 20.43
N ASP A 328 -4.24 -4.63 21.17
CA ASP A 328 -4.59 -5.00 22.55
C ASP A 328 -5.94 -5.73 22.57
N VAL A 329 -6.07 -6.78 23.35
CA VAL A 329 -7.27 -7.59 23.50
C VAL A 329 -7.88 -7.38 24.87
N ASN A 330 -9.09 -6.84 24.89
CA ASN A 330 -9.83 -6.53 26.11
C ASN A 330 -11.07 -7.41 26.24
N SER A 331 -11.29 -8.03 27.42
CA SER A 331 -12.52 -8.77 27.72
C SER A 331 -13.75 -7.87 27.91
N ALA A 332 -13.55 -6.61 28.32
CA ALA A 332 -14.59 -5.60 28.52
C ALA A 332 -15.86 -6.15 29.22
N ARG A 333 -16.94 -6.41 28.46
CA ARG A 333 -18.22 -6.92 28.95
C ARG A 333 -18.39 -8.44 28.77
N ALA A 334 -17.34 -9.15 28.40
CA ALA A 334 -17.38 -10.62 28.23
C ALA A 334 -17.35 -11.30 29.59
N THR A 335 -18.51 -11.48 30.20
CA THR A 335 -18.66 -12.05 31.56
C THR A 335 -19.36 -13.42 31.59
N ARG A 336 -19.43 -14.10 30.43
CA ARG A 336 -20.19 -15.35 30.25
C ARG A 336 -19.35 -16.63 30.43
N GLY A 337 -18.08 -16.55 30.81
CA GLY A 337 -17.25 -17.70 31.11
C GLY A 337 -17.57 -18.27 32.53
N ALA A 338 -17.30 -19.54 32.76
CA ALA A 338 -17.40 -20.17 34.09
C ALA A 338 -16.30 -19.67 35.04
N ASP A 339 -15.15 -19.28 34.49
CA ASP A 339 -14.02 -18.70 35.21
C ASP A 339 -13.25 -17.66 34.35
N ILE A 340 -12.18 -17.11 34.89
CA ILE A 340 -11.35 -16.10 34.23
C ILE A 340 -10.60 -16.71 33.06
N GLU A 341 -10.10 -17.93 33.17
CA GLU A 341 -9.34 -18.63 32.14
C GLU A 341 -10.24 -18.94 30.91
N GLU A 342 -11.46 -19.43 31.13
CA GLU A 342 -12.41 -19.69 30.05
C GLU A 342 -12.82 -18.38 29.34
N THR A 343 -13.03 -17.31 30.11
CA THR A 343 -13.35 -15.98 29.53
C THR A 343 -12.19 -15.47 28.69
N ALA A 344 -10.95 -15.55 29.18
CA ALA A 344 -9.74 -15.17 28.46
C ALA A 344 -9.58 -15.98 27.15
N PHE A 345 -9.67 -17.30 27.25
CA PHE A 345 -9.56 -18.20 26.12
C PHE A 345 -10.59 -17.91 25.03
N LYS A 346 -11.87 -17.76 25.39
CA LYS A 346 -12.94 -17.46 24.46
C LYS A 346 -12.75 -16.10 23.77
N THR A 347 -12.43 -15.06 24.55
CA THR A 347 -12.17 -13.72 24.04
C THR A 347 -10.96 -13.72 23.11
N ASN A 348 -9.88 -14.40 23.47
CA ASN A 348 -8.68 -14.51 22.65
C ASN A 348 -8.93 -15.28 21.34
N CYS A 349 -9.78 -16.31 21.33
CA CYS A 349 -10.19 -17.00 20.11
C CYS A 349 -10.97 -16.09 19.17
N GLU A 350 -11.94 -15.33 19.71
CA GLU A 350 -12.69 -14.34 18.90
C GLU A 350 -11.76 -13.21 18.39
N ALA A 351 -10.85 -12.75 19.23
CA ALA A 351 -9.84 -11.77 18.86
C ALA A 351 -8.92 -12.27 17.74
N ALA A 352 -8.47 -13.52 17.78
CA ALA A 352 -7.64 -14.12 16.73
C ALA A 352 -8.33 -14.11 15.36
N ASP A 353 -9.61 -14.47 15.30
CA ASP A 353 -10.40 -14.41 14.08
C ASP A 353 -10.57 -12.98 13.56
N GLU A 354 -10.91 -12.04 14.48
CA GLU A 354 -11.17 -10.66 14.11
C GLU A 354 -9.88 -9.90 13.75
N VAL A 355 -8.76 -10.14 14.44
CA VAL A 355 -7.45 -9.58 14.08
C VAL A 355 -7.06 -9.98 12.66
N ALA A 356 -7.18 -11.27 12.31
CA ALA A 356 -6.91 -11.75 10.98
C ALA A 356 -7.80 -11.06 9.92
N ARG A 357 -9.07 -10.79 10.24
CA ARG A 357 -10.01 -10.06 9.39
C ARG A 357 -9.61 -8.59 9.26
N GLN A 358 -9.33 -7.92 10.37
CA GLN A 358 -8.95 -6.51 10.39
C GLN A 358 -7.61 -6.26 9.68
N MET A 359 -6.65 -7.18 9.77
CA MET A 359 -5.42 -7.10 8.99
C MET A 359 -5.70 -7.06 7.48
N ARG A 360 -6.66 -7.83 6.98
CA ARG A 360 -7.06 -7.80 5.56
C ARG A 360 -7.82 -6.53 5.22
N LEU A 361 -8.85 -6.16 5.99
CA LEU A 361 -9.69 -4.99 5.72
C LEU A 361 -8.90 -3.69 5.73
N ARG A 362 -8.00 -3.53 6.70
CA ARG A 362 -7.17 -2.32 6.85
C ARG A 362 -5.88 -2.36 6.03
N ASP A 363 -5.57 -3.48 5.41
CA ASP A 363 -4.30 -3.79 4.76
C ASP A 363 -3.07 -3.50 5.64
N LEU A 364 -3.15 -3.92 6.92
CA LEU A 364 -2.05 -3.76 7.86
C LEU A 364 -0.85 -4.57 7.38
N GLY A 365 0.33 -3.95 7.35
CA GLY A 365 1.54 -4.60 6.90
C GLY A 365 2.76 -4.20 7.73
N GLY A 366 3.79 -5.02 7.69
CA GLY A 366 4.97 -4.90 8.53
C GLY A 366 4.88 -5.75 9.78
N LEU A 367 5.50 -5.31 10.86
CA LEU A 367 5.47 -5.99 12.16
C LEU A 367 4.18 -5.65 12.90
N ILE A 368 3.48 -6.66 13.39
CA ILE A 368 2.27 -6.54 14.19
C ILE A 368 2.47 -7.33 15.46
N VAL A 369 2.14 -6.73 16.60
CA VAL A 369 2.23 -7.35 17.92
C VAL A 369 0.84 -7.39 18.53
N ILE A 370 0.41 -8.58 18.95
CA ILE A 370 -0.89 -8.80 19.57
C ILE A 370 -0.66 -9.09 21.03
N ASP A 371 -1.29 -8.33 21.91
CA ASP A 371 -1.33 -8.53 23.35
C ASP A 371 -2.60 -9.30 23.72
N PHE A 372 -2.47 -10.62 23.85
CA PHE A 372 -3.57 -11.47 24.24
C PHE A 372 -3.79 -11.44 25.76
N ILE A 373 -5.04 -11.58 26.19
CA ILE A 373 -5.35 -11.72 27.60
C ILE A 373 -4.59 -12.93 28.15
N ASP A 374 -3.94 -12.76 29.28
CA ASP A 374 -3.15 -13.81 29.94
C ASP A 374 -3.93 -15.12 30.10
N MET A 375 -3.29 -16.21 29.71
CA MET A 375 -3.80 -17.58 29.85
C MET A 375 -2.77 -18.42 30.57
N ALA A 376 -3.19 -19.07 31.67
CA ALA A 376 -2.32 -19.93 32.46
C ALA A 376 -2.05 -21.29 31.76
N GLU A 377 -3.01 -21.82 31.02
CA GLU A 377 -2.90 -23.14 30.39
C GLU A 377 -2.22 -23.06 29.01
N ALA A 378 -1.08 -23.74 28.87
CA ALA A 378 -0.38 -23.84 27.56
C ALA A 378 -1.22 -24.50 26.48
N LYS A 379 -2.24 -25.29 26.82
CA LYS A 379 -3.19 -25.86 25.85
C LYS A 379 -4.04 -24.75 25.19
N ASN A 380 -4.53 -23.82 26.01
CA ASN A 380 -5.33 -22.69 25.53
C ASN A 380 -4.50 -21.75 24.66
N GLN A 381 -3.26 -21.44 25.05
CA GLN A 381 -2.34 -20.65 24.24
C GLN A 381 -2.13 -21.28 22.84
N ARG A 382 -1.86 -22.60 22.77
CA ARG A 382 -1.70 -23.31 21.47
C ARG A 382 -2.98 -23.30 20.63
N ALA A 383 -4.14 -23.38 21.27
CA ALA A 383 -5.42 -23.34 20.57
C ALA A 383 -5.66 -21.94 19.94
N VAL A 384 -5.33 -20.86 20.66
CA VAL A 384 -5.40 -19.48 20.13
C VAL A 384 -4.39 -19.28 18.98
N GLU A 385 -3.14 -19.77 19.14
CA GLU A 385 -2.14 -19.74 18.05
C GLU A 385 -2.65 -20.46 16.79
N GLN A 386 -3.24 -21.64 16.96
CA GLN A 386 -3.77 -22.41 15.84
C GLN A 386 -4.98 -21.69 15.20
N ARG A 387 -5.86 -21.12 16.03
CA ARG A 387 -7.02 -20.35 15.54
C ARG A 387 -6.60 -19.17 14.67
N LEU A 388 -5.58 -18.41 15.10
CA LEU A 388 -5.04 -17.32 14.33
C LEU A 388 -4.42 -17.81 12.99
N LYS A 389 -3.64 -18.90 13.02
CA LYS A 389 -3.06 -19.50 11.81
C LYS A 389 -4.13 -19.91 10.80
N ASP A 390 -5.22 -20.52 11.28
CA ASP A 390 -6.34 -20.92 10.41
C ASP A 390 -7.05 -19.71 9.82
N ALA A 391 -7.26 -18.64 10.59
CA ALA A 391 -7.87 -17.40 10.13
C ALA A 391 -7.01 -16.62 9.11
N ILE A 392 -5.68 -16.67 9.27
CA ILE A 392 -4.71 -16.05 8.35
C ILE A 392 -4.60 -16.81 7.02
N ARG A 393 -4.95 -18.09 6.98
CA ARG A 393 -4.85 -18.93 5.77
C ARG A 393 -5.57 -18.33 4.55
N TYR A 394 -6.60 -17.55 4.79
CA TYR A 394 -7.36 -16.85 3.75
C TYR A 394 -6.74 -15.51 3.30
N ASP A 395 -5.66 -15.07 3.96
CA ASP A 395 -5.00 -13.81 3.61
C ASP A 395 -4.16 -13.97 2.34
N ARG A 396 -4.25 -13.00 1.43
CA ARG A 396 -3.44 -12.95 0.20
C ARG A 396 -1.99 -12.55 0.48
N ALA A 397 -1.75 -11.77 1.54
CA ALA A 397 -0.42 -11.38 1.94
C ALA A 397 0.32 -12.55 2.60
N ARG A 398 1.62 -12.59 2.43
CA ARG A 398 2.45 -13.55 3.17
C ARG A 398 2.52 -13.12 4.62
N VAL A 399 2.08 -14.01 5.52
CA VAL A 399 2.14 -13.77 6.97
C VAL A 399 3.06 -14.82 7.61
N GLN A 400 3.92 -14.37 8.50
CA GLN A 400 4.76 -15.23 9.35
C GLN A 400 4.40 -14.94 10.79
N THR A 401 4.14 -15.96 11.58
CA THR A 401 3.73 -15.86 12.98
C THR A 401 4.74 -16.50 13.90
N ALA A 402 5.02 -15.89 15.06
CA ALA A 402 5.72 -16.51 16.15
C ALA A 402 4.74 -17.27 17.07
N LYS A 403 5.23 -17.87 18.14
CA LYS A 403 4.41 -18.41 19.23
C LYS A 403 4.11 -17.30 20.23
N ILE A 404 3.07 -17.49 21.03
CA ILE A 404 2.81 -16.60 22.18
C ILE A 404 4.02 -16.67 23.12
N SER A 405 4.57 -15.49 23.45
CA SER A 405 5.71 -15.36 24.33
C SER A 405 5.29 -15.55 25.79
N ARG A 406 6.27 -15.69 26.69
CA ARG A 406 6.03 -15.73 28.13
C ARG A 406 5.37 -14.47 28.73
N PHE A 407 5.28 -13.41 27.91
CA PHE A 407 4.65 -12.13 28.28
C PHE A 407 3.23 -11.97 27.70
N GLY A 408 2.63 -13.04 27.16
CA GLY A 408 1.31 -12.98 26.51
C GLY A 408 1.34 -12.43 25.08
N LEU A 409 2.47 -11.91 24.62
CA LEU A 409 2.59 -11.24 23.30
C LEU A 409 2.80 -12.25 22.17
N MET A 410 2.09 -12.02 21.07
CA MET A 410 2.30 -12.76 19.83
C MET A 410 2.78 -11.81 18.71
N GLU A 411 3.95 -12.07 18.18
CA GLU A 411 4.54 -11.33 17.09
C GLU A 411 4.19 -11.97 15.75
N LEU A 412 3.87 -11.15 14.76
CA LEU A 412 3.70 -11.58 13.38
C LEU A 412 4.20 -10.52 12.42
N SER A 413 4.60 -10.97 11.24
CA SER A 413 4.99 -10.10 10.12
C SER A 413 4.10 -10.36 8.93
N ARG A 414 3.46 -9.31 8.38
CA ARG A 414 2.60 -9.38 7.21
C ARG A 414 3.19 -8.56 6.07
N GLN A 415 3.24 -9.15 4.89
CA GLN A 415 3.64 -8.45 3.69
C GLN A 415 2.67 -7.31 3.40
N ARG A 416 3.18 -6.11 3.17
CA ARG A 416 2.39 -4.95 2.75
C ARG A 416 2.06 -5.09 1.26
N LEU A 417 0.78 -5.17 0.92
CA LEU A 417 0.33 -5.27 -0.47
C LEU A 417 0.08 -3.89 -1.09
N ARG A 418 -0.44 -2.95 -0.30
CA ARG A 418 -0.78 -1.56 -0.66
C ARG A 418 -0.68 -0.66 0.57
N PRO A 419 -0.83 0.68 0.46
CA PRO A 419 -0.99 1.56 1.62
C PRO A 419 -2.17 1.10 2.49
N SER A 420 -2.07 1.30 3.79
CA SER A 420 -3.16 0.94 4.69
C SER A 420 -4.40 1.83 4.43
N LEU A 421 -5.58 1.30 4.77
CA LEU A 421 -6.86 2.00 4.56
C LEU A 421 -6.85 3.42 5.15
N SER A 422 -6.24 3.60 6.32
CA SER A 422 -6.10 4.89 6.98
C SER A 422 -5.08 5.82 6.31
N GLU A 423 -3.99 5.31 5.74
CA GLU A 423 -2.99 6.13 5.03
C GLU A 423 -3.60 6.80 3.77
N GLY A 424 -4.60 6.17 3.14
CA GLY A 424 -5.28 6.70 1.95
C GLY A 424 -6.34 7.77 2.26
N SER A 425 -6.91 7.78 3.47
CA SER A 425 -8.10 8.58 3.79
C SER A 425 -7.92 9.59 4.93
N HIS A 426 -6.86 9.46 5.74
CA HIS A 426 -6.61 10.34 6.88
C HIS A 426 -5.42 11.26 6.64
N ILE A 427 -5.48 12.45 7.25
CA ILE A 427 -4.36 13.37 7.36
C ILE A 427 -3.85 13.36 8.80
N THR A 428 -2.54 13.55 8.97
CA THR A 428 -1.96 13.67 10.30
C THR A 428 -2.56 14.86 11.03
N CYS A 429 -3.06 14.65 12.26
CA CYS A 429 -3.64 15.71 13.06
C CYS A 429 -2.58 16.80 13.33
N PRO A 430 -2.80 18.07 12.90
CA PRO A 430 -1.83 19.14 13.08
C PRO A 430 -1.60 19.48 14.55
N ARG A 431 -2.57 19.17 15.43
CA ARG A 431 -2.50 19.48 16.85
C ARG A 431 -1.56 18.55 17.62
N CYS A 432 -1.57 17.24 17.35
CA CYS A 432 -0.73 16.29 18.06
C CYS A 432 0.31 15.58 17.18
N ASN A 433 0.38 15.90 15.89
CA ASN A 433 1.28 15.28 14.92
C ASN A 433 1.26 13.72 14.96
N GLY A 434 0.08 13.14 15.25
CA GLY A 434 -0.11 11.69 15.33
C GLY A 434 0.21 11.07 16.71
N VAL A 435 0.64 11.87 17.69
CA VAL A 435 1.00 11.38 19.05
C VAL A 435 -0.22 10.96 19.87
N GLY A 436 -1.41 11.56 19.58
CA GLY A 436 -2.67 11.28 20.28
C GLY A 436 -2.83 12.05 21.60
N VAL A 437 -1.78 12.70 22.09
CA VAL A 437 -1.78 13.55 23.29
C VAL A 437 -1.10 14.87 23.01
N ILE A 438 -1.50 15.91 23.74
CA ILE A 438 -0.88 17.24 23.71
C ILE A 438 -0.51 17.63 25.14
N ARG A 439 0.43 18.58 25.26
CA ARG A 439 0.76 19.16 26.56
C ARG A 439 -0.44 19.98 27.04
N ASP A 440 -0.75 19.93 28.33
CA ASP A 440 -1.79 20.78 28.91
C ASP A 440 -1.39 22.27 28.91
N THR A 441 -2.40 23.15 28.96
CA THR A 441 -2.22 24.61 28.86
C THR A 441 -1.31 25.17 29.95
N GLU A 442 -1.41 24.67 31.20
CA GLU A 442 -0.60 25.15 32.32
C GLU A 442 0.87 24.77 32.13
N SER A 443 1.14 23.51 31.79
CA SER A 443 2.49 23.01 31.52
C SER A 443 3.15 23.74 30.35
N CYS A 444 2.39 24.02 29.30
CA CYS A 444 2.87 24.80 28.16
C CYS A 444 3.18 26.24 28.55
N ALA A 445 2.27 26.90 29.30
CA ALA A 445 2.44 28.27 29.77
C ALA A 445 3.71 28.39 30.66
N ILE A 446 3.97 27.44 31.54
CA ILE A 446 5.18 27.44 32.36
C ILE A 446 6.43 27.27 31.48
N GLN A 447 6.38 26.42 30.45
CA GLN A 447 7.49 26.26 29.50
C GLN A 447 7.76 27.56 28.74
N VAL A 448 6.71 28.23 28.25
CA VAL A 448 6.83 29.55 27.59
C VAL A 448 7.44 30.57 28.54
N LEU A 449 7.01 30.60 29.79
CA LEU A 449 7.58 31.52 30.78
C LEU A 449 9.09 31.33 31.00
N ARG A 450 9.55 30.06 31.02
CA ARG A 450 10.98 29.74 31.11
C ARG A 450 11.77 30.19 29.90
N ILE A 451 11.20 30.00 28.69
CA ILE A 451 11.81 30.45 27.44
C ILE A 451 11.87 31.99 27.41
N LEU A 452 10.82 32.67 27.84
CA LEU A 452 10.80 34.14 27.94
C LEU A 452 11.89 34.65 28.88
N GLN A 453 12.10 33.97 30.01
CA GLN A 453 13.17 34.30 30.95
C GLN A 453 14.54 34.12 30.32
N GLU A 454 14.78 33.01 29.63
CA GLU A 454 16.03 32.70 28.95
C GLU A 454 16.34 33.73 27.86
N GLU A 455 15.34 34.09 27.03
CA GLU A 455 15.52 35.07 25.97
C GLU A 455 15.76 36.50 26.53
N ALA A 456 15.05 36.85 27.63
CA ALA A 456 15.26 38.14 28.30
C ALA A 456 16.62 38.31 28.96
N MET A 457 17.33 37.18 29.28
CA MET A 457 18.65 37.21 29.88
C MET A 457 19.80 37.35 28.85
N LYS A 458 19.52 37.20 27.55
CA LYS A 458 20.56 37.33 26.51
C LYS A 458 21.04 38.76 26.39
N GLU A 459 22.37 38.96 26.28
CA GLU A 459 22.97 40.28 26.08
C GLU A 459 22.46 40.95 24.80
N GLY A 460 22.07 42.22 24.89
CA GLY A 460 21.61 43.01 23.75
C GLY A 460 20.09 42.82 23.43
N THR A 461 19.36 42.04 24.21
CA THR A 461 17.90 41.91 24.02
C THR A 461 17.17 43.18 24.39
N GLY A 462 16.55 43.85 23.41
CA GLY A 462 15.78 45.09 23.62
C GLY A 462 14.28 44.84 23.95
N SER A 463 13.71 43.75 23.42
CA SER A 463 12.33 43.29 23.72
C SER A 463 12.16 41.84 23.33
N VAL A 464 11.28 41.13 24.05
CA VAL A 464 10.89 39.73 23.71
C VAL A 464 9.42 39.71 23.28
N ARG A 465 9.15 39.17 22.10
CA ARG A 465 7.79 38.98 21.58
C ARG A 465 7.52 37.52 21.33
N ALA A 466 6.47 36.97 21.94
CA ALA A 466 6.10 35.57 21.76
C ALA A 466 4.68 35.46 21.24
N GLN A 467 4.51 34.71 20.14
CA GLN A 467 3.20 34.28 19.70
C GLN A 467 2.87 32.95 20.39
N VAL A 468 1.71 32.88 20.98
CA VAL A 468 1.25 31.69 21.73
C VAL A 468 -0.24 31.45 21.47
N PRO A 469 -0.72 30.19 21.62
CA PRO A 469 -2.16 29.89 21.55
C PRO A 469 -2.97 30.77 22.52
N VAL A 470 -4.22 31.05 22.16
CA VAL A 470 -5.08 31.94 22.93
C VAL A 470 -5.24 31.52 24.39
N ASP A 471 -5.42 30.19 24.61
CA ASP A 471 -5.59 29.64 25.97
C ASP A 471 -4.32 29.82 26.81
N VAL A 472 -3.15 29.62 26.21
CA VAL A 472 -1.84 29.80 26.87
C VAL A 472 -1.61 31.28 27.18
N ALA A 473 -1.94 32.18 26.23
CA ALA A 473 -1.85 33.62 26.46
C ALA A 473 -2.76 34.05 27.59
N THR A 474 -4.00 33.58 27.63
CA THR A 474 -4.98 33.88 28.66
C THR A 474 -4.48 33.43 30.02
N PHE A 475 -3.95 32.23 30.15
CA PHE A 475 -3.37 31.72 31.40
C PHE A 475 -2.17 32.56 31.85
N LEU A 476 -1.24 32.88 30.96
CA LEU A 476 -0.06 33.67 31.25
C LEU A 476 -0.40 35.10 31.71
N LEU A 477 -1.32 35.75 31.01
CA LEU A 477 -1.70 37.13 31.29
C LEU A 477 -2.58 37.30 32.54
N ASN A 478 -3.31 36.25 32.92
CA ASN A 478 -4.13 36.27 34.14
C ASN A 478 -3.41 35.68 35.34
N GLU A 479 -3.09 34.40 35.28
CA GLU A 479 -2.56 33.64 36.41
C GLU A 479 -1.07 33.90 36.66
N LYS A 480 -0.29 34.20 35.61
CA LYS A 480 1.15 34.40 35.67
C LYS A 480 1.61 35.82 35.40
N ARG A 481 0.66 36.78 35.43
CA ARG A 481 0.95 38.18 35.16
C ARG A 481 2.05 38.74 36.06
N ASN A 482 1.98 38.42 37.37
CA ASN A 482 2.95 38.91 38.36
C ASN A 482 4.38 38.36 38.07
N ASP A 483 4.48 37.13 37.56
CA ASP A 483 5.77 36.52 37.22
C ASP A 483 6.35 37.19 35.98
N ILE A 484 5.55 37.48 34.98
CA ILE A 484 5.97 38.24 33.78
C ILE A 484 6.46 39.64 34.16
N THR A 485 5.70 40.39 35.01
CA THR A 485 6.09 41.70 35.46
C THR A 485 7.40 41.70 36.25
N LYS A 486 7.64 40.65 37.07
CA LYS A 486 8.91 40.47 37.78
C LYS A 486 10.08 40.18 36.80
N LEU A 487 9.87 39.42 35.74
CA LEU A 487 10.86 39.18 34.71
C LEU A 487 11.23 40.44 33.95
N GLU A 488 10.25 41.24 33.54
CA GLU A 488 10.43 42.54 32.89
C GLU A 488 11.24 43.49 33.76
N ALA A 489 10.86 43.60 35.03
CA ALA A 489 11.55 44.48 35.99
C ALA A 489 13.00 44.05 36.27
N ARG A 490 13.25 42.73 36.39
CA ARG A 490 14.55 42.14 36.67
C ARG A 490 15.54 42.33 35.54
N HIS A 491 15.08 42.08 34.27
CA HIS A 491 15.95 42.10 33.11
C HIS A 491 15.86 43.41 32.32
N ARG A 492 14.95 44.29 32.67
CA ARG A 492 14.65 45.58 31.98
C ARG A 492 14.34 45.38 30.50
N VAL A 493 13.68 44.29 30.17
CA VAL A 493 13.30 43.86 28.81
C VAL A 493 11.78 43.72 28.78
N PRO A 494 11.04 44.51 27.96
CA PRO A 494 9.60 44.36 27.80
C PRO A 494 9.24 43.02 27.15
N ILE A 495 8.24 42.36 27.68
CA ILE A 495 7.72 41.08 27.18
C ILE A 495 6.33 41.29 26.61
N VAL A 496 6.15 40.98 25.32
CA VAL A 496 4.87 41.09 24.62
C VAL A 496 4.38 39.72 24.25
N LEU A 497 3.23 39.32 24.80
CA LEU A 497 2.55 38.07 24.42
C LEU A 497 1.47 38.40 23.36
N VAL A 498 1.54 37.73 22.23
CA VAL A 498 0.60 37.90 21.13
C VAL A 498 -0.23 36.61 21.01
N PRO A 499 -1.53 36.67 21.41
CA PRO A 499 -2.44 35.52 21.19
C PRO A 499 -2.62 35.29 19.69
N ASN A 500 -2.49 34.04 19.26
CA ASN A 500 -2.66 33.63 17.87
C ASN A 500 -3.61 32.45 17.77
N THR A 501 -4.73 32.63 17.08
CA THR A 501 -5.76 31.60 16.86
C THR A 501 -5.32 30.53 15.87
N SER A 502 -4.30 30.82 15.05
CA SER A 502 -3.76 29.84 14.09
C SER A 502 -2.76 28.83 14.71
N LEU A 503 -2.36 29.07 15.97
CA LEU A 503 -1.56 28.11 16.72
C LEU A 503 -2.48 27.13 17.43
N GLU A 504 -2.51 25.88 16.97
CA GLU A 504 -3.40 24.84 17.49
C GLU A 504 -2.82 24.03 18.64
N THR A 505 -1.49 24.04 18.80
CA THR A 505 -0.80 23.35 19.91
C THR A 505 -0.33 24.38 20.94
N PRO A 506 -0.51 24.05 22.24
CA PRO A 506 0.17 24.76 23.28
C PRO A 506 1.68 24.60 23.19
#